data_edadf18f1086da1584ced851f8382eae
#
_entry.id   edadf18f1086da1584ced851f8382eae
#
_cell.length_a   1.000
_cell.length_b   1.000
_cell.length_c   1.000
_cell.angle_alpha   90.00
_cell.angle_beta   90.00
_cell.angle_gamma   90.00
#
_symmetry.space_group_name_H-M   'P 1'
#
loop_
_entity.id
_entity.type
_entity.pdbx_description
1 polymer ?
#
loop_
_entity_poly.entity_id
_entity_poly.type
_entity_poly.pdbx_seq_one_letter_code
_entity_poly.pdbx_strand_id
1 'polypeptide(L)'
;MNRYPWHEGVISALAARSDNGSLPAAIGLSCPLGWGGRSLLARAVTMLLGVDGDKDPEDIAHPDLRWIAPDGVLIKIDQVRALNAFAVQTPQIAGRKVAGIYNAHLLNNNAANTLLKTLEEPPGNTHILLSTPYWSRLLPTIRSRCQRFQVNPSQAVAQQWLSDQGVAFSPQKYVEAGYAPIAYLEHSESLGINELLQEVSRAQHFSPIVEQVLAADVPQLLAAWYRLLIHRQSEHPSRALLAFADELSDARRMIEMSSAANSRLILERLFHLWQQVEALQRRQQQSA
;
A
#
# COMPACT_ATOMS: atom_id res chain seq x y z
N MET A 1 8.84 15.62 5.62
CA MET A 1 7.97 14.44 5.40
C MET A 1 6.65 14.89 4.78
N ASN A 2 6.10 14.16 3.79
CA ASN A 2 4.92 14.61 3.06
C ASN A 2 3.67 14.62 3.96
N ARG A 3 2.97 15.77 4.01
CA ARG A 3 1.69 15.91 4.67
C ARG A 3 0.58 15.74 3.65
N TYR A 4 -0.32 14.78 3.90
CA TYR A 4 -1.43 14.50 3.00
C TYR A 4 -2.75 14.93 3.65
N PRO A 5 -3.65 15.62 2.93
CA PRO A 5 -4.89 16.16 3.49
C PRO A 5 -5.83 15.09 4.05
N TRP A 6 -5.82 13.89 3.47
CA TRP A 6 -6.64 12.77 3.94
C TRP A 6 -6.17 12.14 5.26
N HIS A 7 -5.00 12.50 5.78
CA HIS A 7 -4.51 12.05 7.09
C HIS A 7 -5.02 12.92 8.25
N GLU A 8 -5.47 14.15 7.95
CA GLU A 8 -5.79 15.14 8.99
C GLU A 8 -6.86 14.66 9.97
N GLY A 9 -7.91 13.98 9.48
CA GLY A 9 -8.95 13.43 10.35
C GLY A 9 -8.41 12.41 11.38
N VAL A 10 -7.48 11.54 10.97
CA VAL A 10 -6.85 10.56 11.87
C VAL A 10 -5.90 11.25 12.84
N ILE A 11 -5.06 12.15 12.36
CA ILE A 11 -4.09 12.86 13.19
C ILE A 11 -4.80 13.73 14.24
N SER A 12 -5.83 14.49 13.85
CA SER A 12 -6.62 15.31 14.79
C SER A 12 -7.33 14.48 15.84
N ALA A 13 -7.87 13.29 15.46
CA ALA A 13 -8.49 12.38 16.40
C ALA A 13 -7.50 11.78 17.41
N LEU A 14 -6.27 11.50 17.00
CA LEU A 14 -5.20 11.05 17.90
C LEU A 14 -4.72 12.17 18.82
N ALA A 15 -4.54 13.40 18.29
CA ALA A 15 -4.14 14.56 19.05
C ALA A 15 -5.16 14.85 20.17
N ALA A 16 -6.44 14.95 19.84
CA ALA A 16 -7.51 15.20 20.82
C ALA A 16 -7.54 14.15 21.95
N ARG A 17 -7.29 12.86 21.62
CA ARG A 17 -7.20 11.80 22.63
C ARG A 17 -5.94 11.88 23.47
N SER A 18 -4.83 12.30 22.88
CA SER A 18 -3.60 12.56 23.61
C SER A 18 -3.78 13.69 24.63
N ASP A 19 -4.43 14.79 24.23
CA ASP A 19 -4.61 15.98 25.04
C ASP A 19 -5.57 15.72 26.22
N ASN A 20 -6.60 14.90 26.01
CA ASN A 20 -7.56 14.57 27.06
C ASN A 20 -7.20 13.29 27.88
N GLY A 21 -6.01 12.72 27.66
CA GLY A 21 -5.52 11.54 28.40
C GLY A 21 -6.24 10.24 28.08
N SER A 22 -7.02 10.17 26.99
CA SER A 22 -7.76 8.96 26.58
C SER A 22 -7.13 8.22 25.40
N LEU A 23 -5.84 8.47 25.13
CA LEU A 23 -5.12 7.82 24.04
C LEU A 23 -4.97 6.31 24.35
N PRO A 24 -5.42 5.42 23.46
CA PRO A 24 -5.26 3.99 23.68
C PRO A 24 -3.79 3.58 23.62
N ALA A 25 -3.42 2.57 24.38
CA ALA A 25 -2.06 2.04 24.38
C ALA A 25 -1.72 1.28 23.10
N ALA A 26 -2.71 0.61 22.48
CA ALA A 26 -2.56 -0.09 21.22
C ALA A 26 -3.43 0.55 20.13
N ILE A 27 -2.81 1.06 19.08
CA ILE A 27 -3.42 1.85 18.01
C ILE A 27 -3.19 1.16 16.67
N GLY A 28 -4.26 0.89 15.94
CA GLY A 28 -4.20 0.40 14.58
C GLY A 28 -4.49 1.49 13.56
N LEU A 29 -3.53 1.80 12.69
CA LEU A 29 -3.69 2.74 11.60
C LEU A 29 -3.96 2.00 10.29
N SER A 30 -5.18 2.04 9.81
CA SER A 30 -5.57 1.44 8.53
C SER A 30 -5.55 2.50 7.43
N CYS A 31 -4.53 2.44 6.59
CA CYS A 31 -4.35 3.37 5.47
C CYS A 31 -4.25 2.57 4.18
N PRO A 32 -5.11 2.77 3.18
CA PRO A 32 -5.06 2.05 1.92
C PRO A 32 -3.70 2.19 1.21
N LEU A 33 -3.37 1.21 0.39
CA LEU A 33 -2.14 1.23 -0.40
C LEU A 33 -2.11 2.48 -1.30
N GLY A 34 -0.96 3.16 -1.36
CA GLY A 34 -0.79 4.38 -2.14
C GLY A 34 -1.46 5.64 -1.56
N TRP A 35 -1.92 5.58 -0.30
CA TRP A 35 -2.45 6.72 0.45
C TRP A 35 -1.50 7.21 1.56
N GLY A 36 -0.22 6.78 1.53
CA GLY A 36 0.82 7.30 2.41
C GLY A 36 0.82 6.72 3.83
N GLY A 37 0.58 5.42 3.99
CA GLY A 37 0.52 4.76 5.30
C GLY A 37 1.81 4.89 6.12
N ARG A 38 3.00 4.94 5.49
CA ARG A 38 4.27 5.22 6.18
C ARG A 38 4.28 6.65 6.75
N SER A 39 3.89 7.62 5.93
CA SER A 39 3.82 9.04 6.35
C SER A 39 2.80 9.27 7.46
N LEU A 40 1.64 8.58 7.40
CA LEU A 40 0.65 8.63 8.48
C LEU A 40 1.20 8.13 9.81
N LEU A 41 1.82 6.93 9.80
CA LEU A 41 2.42 6.35 11.00
C LEU A 41 3.52 7.23 11.57
N ALA A 42 4.42 7.70 10.73
CA ALA A 42 5.52 8.54 11.12
C ALA A 42 5.04 9.86 11.74
N ARG A 43 4.04 10.51 11.12
CA ARG A 43 3.44 11.74 11.64
C ARG A 43 2.73 11.51 12.98
N ALA A 44 2.02 10.38 13.13
CA ALA A 44 1.39 10.03 14.41
C ALA A 44 2.44 9.81 15.52
N VAL A 45 3.52 9.10 15.22
CA VAL A 45 4.60 8.82 16.16
C VAL A 45 5.32 10.11 16.58
N THR A 46 5.72 10.95 15.63
CA THR A 46 6.42 12.22 15.93
C THR A 46 5.55 13.21 16.71
N MET A 47 4.25 13.30 16.36
CA MET A 47 3.28 14.09 17.10
C MET A 47 3.17 13.64 18.57
N LEU A 48 3.06 12.34 18.81
CA LEU A 48 2.93 11.80 20.17
C LEU A 48 4.20 11.98 21.02
N LEU A 49 5.37 12.01 20.38
CA LEU A 49 6.64 12.28 21.04
C LEU A 49 6.93 13.78 21.23
N GLY A 50 6.20 14.66 20.55
CA GLY A 50 6.47 16.09 20.54
C GLY A 50 7.78 16.46 19.81
N VAL A 51 8.19 15.63 18.82
CA VAL A 51 9.40 15.89 18.02
C VAL A 51 9.04 16.40 16.63
N ASP A 52 10.00 17.02 15.95
CA ASP A 52 9.82 17.51 14.59
C ASP A 52 9.47 16.38 13.64
N GLY A 53 8.35 16.50 12.93
CA GLY A 53 7.77 15.51 12.03
C GLY A 53 8.35 15.50 10.61
N ASP A 54 9.35 16.30 10.30
CA ASP A 54 9.90 16.39 8.93
C ASP A 54 10.98 15.34 8.63
N LYS A 55 11.48 14.67 9.68
CA LYS A 55 12.44 13.57 9.54
C LYS A 55 11.76 12.21 9.43
N ASP A 56 12.38 11.27 8.69
CA ASP A 56 11.95 9.88 8.73
C ASP A 56 12.17 9.31 10.15
N PRO A 57 11.21 8.58 10.73
CA PRO A 57 11.36 8.00 12.06
C PRO A 57 12.57 7.07 12.22
N GLU A 58 13.07 6.47 11.14
CA GLU A 58 14.29 5.66 11.17
C GLU A 58 15.55 6.51 11.42
N ASP A 59 15.51 7.79 11.03
CA ASP A 59 16.62 8.75 11.21
C ASP A 59 16.50 9.54 12.52
N ILE A 60 15.42 9.34 13.28
CA ILE A 60 15.20 10.03 14.56
C ILE A 60 15.87 9.24 15.68
N ALA A 61 17.02 9.71 16.14
CA ALA A 61 17.66 9.18 17.34
C ALA A 61 16.95 9.71 18.60
N HIS A 62 15.91 9.02 19.08
CA HIS A 62 15.16 9.38 20.28
C HIS A 62 15.01 8.19 21.23
N PRO A 63 15.37 8.32 22.53
CA PRO A 63 15.37 7.18 23.47
C PRO A 63 13.96 6.63 23.75
N ASP A 64 12.92 7.40 23.51
CA ASP A 64 11.51 7.02 23.71
C ASP A 64 10.82 6.66 22.40
N LEU A 65 11.57 6.49 21.29
CA LEU A 65 11.10 6.02 20.00
C LEU A 65 11.63 4.61 19.71
N ARG A 66 10.73 3.74 19.25
CA ARG A 66 11.12 2.50 18.57
C ARG A 66 10.36 2.40 17.25
N TRP A 67 11.10 2.35 16.16
CA TRP A 67 10.53 2.15 14.83
C TRP A 67 10.85 0.73 14.33
N ILE A 68 9.85 0.06 13.76
CA ILE A 68 9.98 -1.25 13.13
C ILE A 68 9.40 -1.17 11.73
N ALA A 69 10.18 -1.60 10.76
CA ALA A 69 9.79 -1.86 9.39
C ALA A 69 10.21 -3.29 8.98
N PRO A 70 9.63 -3.86 7.92
CA PRO A 70 10.06 -5.15 7.42
C PRO A 70 11.55 -5.17 7.07
N ASP A 71 12.24 -6.22 7.51
CA ASP A 71 13.61 -6.54 7.08
C ASP A 71 13.51 -7.59 5.97
N GLY A 72 13.61 -7.16 4.73
CA GLY A 72 13.24 -7.94 3.56
C GLY A 72 11.72 -8.08 3.43
N VAL A 73 11.22 -9.30 3.39
CA VAL A 73 9.79 -9.59 3.12
C VAL A 73 8.92 -9.57 4.37
N LEU A 74 9.48 -9.81 5.55
CA LEU A 74 8.73 -10.02 6.79
C LEU A 74 9.31 -9.22 7.96
N ILE A 75 8.47 -8.97 8.96
CA ILE A 75 8.89 -8.51 10.28
C ILE A 75 9.19 -9.75 11.15
N LYS A 76 10.44 -9.85 11.62
CA LYS A 76 10.97 -11.01 12.35
C LYS A 76 10.75 -10.90 13.86
N ILE A 77 10.73 -12.04 14.54
CA ILE A 77 10.52 -12.13 16.00
C ILE A 77 11.50 -11.28 16.81
N ASP A 78 12.76 -11.18 16.37
CA ASP A 78 13.80 -10.45 17.14
C ASP A 78 13.55 -8.94 17.13
N GLN A 79 12.97 -8.40 16.06
CA GLN A 79 12.52 -7.00 16.02
C GLN A 79 11.44 -6.73 17.06
N VAL A 80 10.48 -7.66 17.22
CA VAL A 80 9.41 -7.56 18.22
C VAL A 80 9.92 -7.78 19.63
N ARG A 81 10.86 -8.69 19.84
CA ARG A 81 11.53 -8.87 21.15
C ARG A 81 12.24 -7.58 21.58
N ALA A 82 12.94 -6.92 20.66
CA ALA A 82 13.58 -5.64 20.94
C ALA A 82 12.55 -4.53 21.25
N LEU A 83 11.38 -4.54 20.61
CA LEU A 83 10.27 -3.63 20.95
C LEU A 83 9.74 -3.91 22.35
N ASN A 84 9.52 -5.18 22.70
CA ASN A 84 9.01 -5.54 24.03
C ASN A 84 9.99 -5.14 25.13
N ALA A 85 11.31 -5.34 24.92
CA ALA A 85 12.35 -4.89 25.84
C ALA A 85 12.39 -3.35 25.97
N PHE A 86 12.14 -2.64 24.87
CA PHE A 86 12.02 -1.17 24.87
C PHE A 86 10.77 -0.72 25.63
N ALA A 87 9.62 -1.39 25.44
CA ALA A 87 8.33 -0.98 25.99
C ALA A 87 8.30 -1.00 27.54
N VAL A 88 9.03 -1.92 28.18
CA VAL A 88 9.08 -2.04 29.66
C VAL A 88 9.99 -1.02 30.35
N GLN A 89 10.80 -0.27 29.58
CA GLN A 89 11.66 0.77 30.15
C GLN A 89 10.85 2.04 30.44
N THR A 90 11.24 2.81 31.45
CA THR A 90 10.64 4.13 31.71
C THR A 90 10.97 5.11 30.61
N PRO A 91 10.05 6.02 30.25
CA PRO A 91 10.34 7.14 29.35
C PRO A 91 11.48 8.00 29.87
N GLN A 92 12.35 8.48 28.98
CA GLN A 92 13.52 9.27 29.35
C GLN A 92 13.34 10.79 29.10
N ILE A 93 12.69 11.16 27.99
CA ILE A 93 12.58 12.57 27.55
C ILE A 93 11.11 12.94 27.31
N ALA A 94 10.35 12.11 26.56
CA ALA A 94 9.04 12.51 26.05
C ALA A 94 7.87 12.27 27.02
N GLY A 95 8.12 11.80 28.25
CA GLY A 95 7.07 11.44 29.21
C GLY A 95 6.24 10.22 28.83
N ARG A 96 6.41 9.70 27.61
CA ARG A 96 5.81 8.47 27.07
C ARG A 96 6.74 7.77 26.09
N LYS A 97 6.57 6.47 25.95
CA LYS A 97 7.23 5.68 24.89
C LYS A 97 6.29 5.46 23.73
N VAL A 98 6.83 5.58 22.52
CA VAL A 98 6.05 5.35 21.31
C VAL A 98 6.78 4.36 20.42
N ALA A 99 6.09 3.29 20.05
CA ALA A 99 6.59 2.31 19.08
C ALA A 99 5.73 2.33 17.82
N GLY A 100 6.35 2.50 16.66
CA GLY A 100 5.70 2.41 15.35
C GLY A 100 6.06 1.12 14.64
N ILE A 101 5.07 0.36 14.19
CA ILE A 101 5.25 -0.85 13.37
C ILE A 101 4.65 -0.58 11.99
N TYR A 102 5.51 -0.38 11.00
CA TYR A 102 5.09 -0.17 9.62
C TYR A 102 4.86 -1.50 8.92
N ASN A 103 3.79 -1.59 8.10
CA ASN A 103 3.36 -2.81 7.41
C ASN A 103 3.17 -4.00 8.37
N ALA A 104 2.46 -3.80 9.47
CA ALA A 104 2.24 -4.80 10.52
C ALA A 104 1.62 -6.13 10.01
N HIS A 105 0.98 -6.15 8.83
CA HIS A 105 0.50 -7.38 8.20
C HIS A 105 1.62 -8.32 7.72
N LEU A 106 2.87 -7.85 7.72
CA LEU A 106 4.07 -8.63 7.41
C LEU A 106 4.76 -9.23 8.65
N LEU A 107 4.14 -9.09 9.84
CA LEU A 107 4.56 -9.86 11.02
C LEU A 107 4.42 -11.35 10.74
N ASN A 108 5.49 -12.13 10.88
CA ASN A 108 5.36 -13.58 10.87
C ASN A 108 4.60 -14.06 12.13
N ASN A 109 4.09 -15.28 12.12
CA ASN A 109 3.25 -15.80 13.21
C ASN A 109 3.94 -15.72 14.59
N ASN A 110 5.24 -16.00 14.66
CA ASN A 110 6.00 -15.95 15.91
C ASN A 110 6.16 -14.50 16.42
N ALA A 111 6.44 -13.55 15.52
CA ALA A 111 6.51 -12.13 15.84
C ALA A 111 5.15 -11.60 16.30
N ALA A 112 4.09 -11.93 15.58
CA ALA A 112 2.74 -11.54 15.92
C ALA A 112 2.31 -12.06 17.33
N ASN A 113 2.53 -13.34 17.61
CA ASN A 113 2.24 -13.93 18.93
C ASN A 113 3.08 -13.31 20.05
N THR A 114 4.35 -13.00 19.76
CA THR A 114 5.25 -12.34 20.74
C THR A 114 4.79 -10.92 21.09
N LEU A 115 4.12 -10.23 20.15
CA LEU A 115 3.59 -8.89 20.35
C LEU A 115 2.33 -8.88 21.23
N LEU A 116 1.53 -9.96 21.22
CA LEU A 116 0.21 -10.01 21.89
C LEU A 116 0.29 -9.63 23.37
N LYS A 117 1.27 -10.15 24.11
CA LYS A 117 1.42 -9.86 25.54
C LYS A 117 1.57 -8.36 25.82
N THR A 118 2.36 -7.66 25.00
CA THR A 118 2.58 -6.23 25.17
C THR A 118 1.38 -5.39 24.70
N LEU A 119 0.56 -5.92 23.77
CA LEU A 119 -0.71 -5.28 23.38
C LEU A 119 -1.83 -5.49 24.43
N GLU A 120 -1.81 -6.60 25.19
CA GLU A 120 -2.77 -6.89 26.24
C GLU A 120 -2.52 -6.05 27.49
N GLU A 121 -1.27 -6.01 27.92
CA GLU A 121 -0.82 -5.33 29.13
C GLU A 121 0.35 -4.38 28.78
N PRO A 122 0.06 -3.30 28.04
CA PRO A 122 1.11 -2.35 27.69
C PRO A 122 1.64 -1.68 28.95
N PRO A 123 2.98 -1.62 29.13
CA PRO A 123 3.58 -0.91 30.23
C PRO A 123 3.13 0.56 30.26
N GLY A 124 2.97 1.12 31.46
CA GLY A 124 2.44 2.48 31.62
C GLY A 124 3.14 3.53 30.77
N ASN A 125 2.37 4.45 30.20
CA ASN A 125 2.82 5.51 29.28
C ASN A 125 3.52 5.00 28.00
N THR A 126 3.20 3.77 27.55
CA THR A 126 3.69 3.22 26.28
C THR A 126 2.55 3.10 25.27
N HIS A 127 2.76 3.61 24.07
CA HIS A 127 1.81 3.52 22.97
C HIS A 127 2.43 2.77 21.79
N ILE A 128 1.73 1.76 21.28
CA ILE A 128 2.15 0.93 20.15
C ILE A 128 1.21 1.21 18.98
N LEU A 129 1.77 1.75 17.89
CA LEU A 129 1.05 2.07 16.67
C LEU A 129 1.38 1.06 15.58
N LEU A 130 0.39 0.39 15.03
CA LEU A 130 0.53 -0.55 13.93
C LEU A 130 -0.09 0.04 12.67
N SER A 131 0.67 0.22 11.61
CA SER A 131 0.17 0.68 10.31
C SER A 131 0.07 -0.47 9.32
N THR A 132 -1.05 -0.56 8.60
CA THR A 132 -1.26 -1.56 7.55
C THR A 132 -2.29 -1.12 6.51
N PRO A 133 -2.07 -1.40 5.20
CA PRO A 133 -3.13 -1.29 4.19
C PRO A 133 -4.11 -2.48 4.23
N TYR A 134 -3.73 -3.60 4.83
CA TYR A 134 -4.49 -4.85 4.84
C TYR A 134 -4.92 -5.24 6.25
N TRP A 135 -5.87 -4.48 6.82
CA TRP A 135 -6.34 -4.71 8.19
C TRP A 135 -6.81 -6.14 8.46
N SER A 136 -7.50 -6.75 7.49
CA SER A 136 -8.00 -8.13 7.58
C SER A 136 -6.90 -9.20 7.62
N ARG A 137 -5.69 -8.90 7.16
CA ARG A 137 -4.54 -9.82 7.21
C ARG A 137 -3.84 -9.87 8.57
N LEU A 138 -4.11 -8.90 9.45
CA LEU A 138 -3.64 -8.99 10.84
C LEU A 138 -4.37 -10.12 11.55
N LEU A 139 -3.67 -10.81 12.46
CA LEU A 139 -4.31 -11.81 13.32
C LEU A 139 -5.53 -11.22 14.05
N PRO A 140 -6.65 -11.96 14.14
CA PRO A 140 -7.84 -11.51 14.88
C PRO A 140 -7.51 -11.07 16.31
N THR A 141 -6.56 -11.76 16.95
CA THR A 141 -6.08 -11.48 18.31
C THR A 141 -5.36 -10.12 18.43
N ILE A 142 -4.64 -9.67 17.39
CA ILE A 142 -4.06 -8.31 17.33
C ILE A 142 -5.17 -7.28 17.08
N ARG A 143 -6.07 -7.56 16.12
CA ARG A 143 -7.15 -6.63 15.76
C ARG A 143 -8.08 -6.31 16.90
N SER A 144 -8.39 -7.31 17.75
CA SER A 144 -9.29 -7.14 18.91
C SER A 144 -8.70 -6.28 20.02
N ARG A 145 -7.37 -6.12 20.06
CA ARG A 145 -6.64 -5.34 21.08
C ARG A 145 -6.27 -3.93 20.63
N CYS A 146 -6.36 -3.66 19.34
CA CYS A 146 -6.02 -2.35 18.79
C CYS A 146 -7.26 -1.49 18.55
N GLN A 147 -7.26 -0.25 19.02
CA GLN A 147 -8.25 0.72 18.59
C GLN A 147 -7.90 1.16 17.15
N ARG A 148 -8.82 0.88 16.22
CA ARG A 148 -8.60 1.17 14.80
C ARG A 148 -8.96 2.62 14.48
N PHE A 149 -8.03 3.30 13.80
CA PHE A 149 -8.22 4.57 13.09
C PHE A 149 -8.03 4.32 11.61
N GLN A 150 -8.98 4.74 10.80
CA GLN A 150 -8.98 4.44 9.38
C GLN A 150 -8.95 5.71 8.56
N VAL A 151 -8.06 5.75 7.57
CA VAL A 151 -8.11 6.72 6.48
C VAL A 151 -9.24 6.32 5.53
N ASN A 152 -10.19 7.23 5.33
CA ASN A 152 -11.28 7.03 4.39
C ASN A 152 -10.89 7.68 3.06
N PRO A 153 -10.66 6.89 1.99
CA PRO A 153 -10.34 7.42 0.68
C PRO A 153 -11.45 8.33 0.16
N SER A 154 -11.07 9.53 -0.29
CA SER A 154 -11.98 10.46 -0.96
C SER A 154 -11.38 10.85 -2.29
N GLN A 155 -12.03 10.48 -3.39
CA GLN A 155 -11.58 10.84 -4.73
C GLN A 155 -11.53 12.37 -4.91
N ALA A 156 -12.50 13.10 -4.36
CA ALA A 156 -12.52 14.56 -4.45
C ALA A 156 -11.29 15.19 -3.76
N VAL A 157 -10.93 14.72 -2.56
CA VAL A 157 -9.75 15.20 -1.84
C VAL A 157 -8.46 14.82 -2.57
N ALA A 158 -8.40 13.60 -3.11
CA ALA A 158 -7.26 13.15 -3.91
C ALA A 158 -7.09 13.96 -5.19
N GLN A 159 -8.19 14.25 -5.89
CA GLN A 159 -8.20 15.04 -7.12
C GLN A 159 -7.76 16.49 -6.86
N GLN A 160 -8.26 17.11 -5.80
CA GLN A 160 -7.83 18.46 -5.41
C GLN A 160 -6.33 18.48 -5.10
N TRP A 161 -5.85 17.53 -4.31
CA TRP A 161 -4.42 17.43 -3.99
C TRP A 161 -3.55 17.23 -5.23
N LEU A 162 -3.95 16.38 -6.18
CA LEU A 162 -3.24 16.21 -7.46
C LEU A 162 -3.21 17.50 -8.28
N SER A 163 -4.31 18.24 -8.31
CA SER A 163 -4.39 19.56 -8.96
C SER A 163 -3.41 20.56 -8.32
N ASP A 164 -3.31 20.54 -6.99
CA ASP A 164 -2.37 21.40 -6.22
C ASP A 164 -0.89 21.03 -6.51
N GLN A 165 -0.62 19.77 -6.92
CA GLN A 165 0.68 19.32 -7.40
C GLN A 165 0.93 19.65 -8.89
N GLY A 166 0.01 20.32 -9.58
CA GLY A 166 0.13 20.66 -11.00
C GLY A 166 -0.13 19.51 -11.96
N VAL A 167 -0.71 18.41 -11.50
CA VAL A 167 -0.98 17.21 -12.30
C VAL A 167 -2.43 17.16 -12.74
N ALA A 168 -2.67 17.04 -14.06
CA ALA A 168 -4.01 16.90 -14.63
C ALA A 168 -4.60 15.53 -14.25
N PHE A 169 -5.83 15.55 -13.72
CA PHE A 169 -6.52 14.34 -13.32
C PHE A 169 -7.16 13.62 -14.52
N SER A 170 -6.88 12.34 -14.66
CA SER A 170 -7.52 11.41 -15.59
C SER A 170 -8.17 10.27 -14.84
N PRO A 171 -9.50 10.07 -14.94
CA PRO A 171 -10.18 8.97 -14.28
C PRO A 171 -9.59 7.59 -14.62
N GLN A 172 -9.21 7.38 -15.90
CA GLN A 172 -8.62 6.13 -16.37
C GLN A 172 -7.28 5.86 -15.72
N LYS A 173 -6.35 6.83 -15.76
CA LYS A 173 -5.04 6.71 -15.09
C LYS A 173 -5.19 6.53 -13.57
N TYR A 174 -6.24 7.10 -12.96
CA TYR A 174 -6.51 6.94 -11.53
C TYR A 174 -6.95 5.50 -11.19
N VAL A 175 -7.74 4.86 -12.07
CA VAL A 175 -8.05 3.42 -11.96
C VAL A 175 -6.78 2.57 -12.09
N GLU A 176 -5.95 2.86 -13.08
CA GLU A 176 -4.66 2.18 -13.31
C GLU A 176 -3.74 2.27 -12.09
N ALA A 177 -3.69 3.44 -11.45
CA ALA A 177 -2.98 3.66 -10.19
C ALA A 177 -3.65 2.98 -8.97
N GLY A 178 -4.78 2.28 -9.14
CA GLY A 178 -5.51 1.60 -8.08
C GLY A 178 -6.22 2.55 -7.13
N TYR A 179 -6.73 3.67 -7.63
CA TYR A 179 -7.34 4.75 -6.86
C TYR A 179 -6.38 5.31 -5.78
N ALA A 180 -5.08 5.29 -6.06
CA ALA A 180 -4.01 5.65 -5.15
C ALA A 180 -3.35 6.96 -5.61
N PRO A 181 -3.60 8.11 -4.95
CA PRO A 181 -3.14 9.41 -5.43
C PRO A 181 -1.62 9.56 -5.47
N ILE A 182 -0.89 8.91 -4.58
CA ILE A 182 0.58 8.96 -4.55
C ILE A 182 1.15 8.17 -5.74
N ALA A 183 0.64 6.95 -5.98
CA ALA A 183 1.05 6.16 -7.13
C ALA A 183 0.66 6.84 -8.46
N TYR A 184 -0.48 7.54 -8.49
CA TYR A 184 -0.88 8.35 -9.64
C TYR A 184 0.13 9.47 -9.91
N LEU A 185 0.57 10.19 -8.87
CA LEU A 185 1.55 11.28 -9.00
C LEU A 185 2.91 10.74 -9.49
N GLU A 186 3.39 9.65 -8.89
CA GLU A 186 4.68 9.02 -9.23
C GLU A 186 4.73 8.53 -10.68
N HIS A 187 3.57 8.15 -11.23
CA HIS A 187 3.46 7.61 -12.60
C HIS A 187 2.71 8.51 -13.57
N SER A 188 2.52 9.78 -13.21
CA SER A 188 1.77 10.74 -14.02
C SER A 188 2.38 10.95 -15.42
N GLU A 189 3.71 10.82 -15.54
CA GLU A 189 4.46 10.97 -16.79
C GLU A 189 4.72 9.64 -17.52
N SER A 190 4.42 8.49 -16.89
CA SER A 190 4.61 7.19 -17.53
C SER A 190 3.52 6.89 -18.57
N LEU A 191 3.87 6.07 -19.56
CA LEU A 191 2.88 5.57 -20.52
C LEU A 191 1.78 4.82 -19.78
N GLY A 192 0.53 5.26 -19.95
CA GLY A 192 -0.61 4.59 -19.31
C GLY A 192 -0.82 3.19 -19.87
N ILE A 193 -1.30 2.25 -19.05
CA ILE A 193 -1.57 0.89 -19.52
C ILE A 193 -2.60 0.86 -20.67
N ASN A 194 -3.57 1.77 -20.70
CA ASN A 194 -4.51 1.86 -21.82
C ASN A 194 -3.84 2.22 -23.14
N GLU A 195 -2.89 3.15 -23.12
CA GLU A 195 -2.12 3.56 -24.31
C GLU A 195 -1.27 2.40 -24.81
N LEU A 196 -0.58 1.70 -23.90
CA LEU A 196 0.18 0.49 -24.20
C LEU A 196 -0.71 -0.61 -24.82
N LEU A 197 -1.89 -0.86 -24.25
CA LEU A 197 -2.81 -1.88 -24.76
C LEU A 197 -3.41 -1.53 -26.12
N GLN A 198 -3.61 -0.24 -26.42
CA GLN A 198 -3.99 0.20 -27.76
C GLN A 198 -2.85 -0.05 -28.77
N GLU A 199 -1.61 0.19 -28.37
CA GLU A 199 -0.45 -0.12 -29.20
C GLU A 199 -0.33 -1.63 -29.44
N VAL A 200 -0.42 -2.46 -28.40
CA VAL A 200 -0.47 -3.93 -28.49
C VAL A 200 -1.58 -4.40 -29.44
N SER A 201 -2.77 -3.81 -29.36
CA SER A 201 -3.92 -4.22 -30.17
C SER A 201 -3.72 -3.92 -31.68
N ARG A 202 -2.86 -2.99 -32.03
CA ARG A 202 -2.54 -2.60 -33.42
C ARG A 202 -1.26 -3.24 -33.94
N ALA A 203 -0.40 -3.76 -33.05
CA ALA A 203 0.90 -4.27 -33.39
C ALA A 203 0.82 -5.59 -34.15
N GLN A 204 1.63 -5.72 -35.20
CA GLN A 204 1.88 -7.02 -35.89
C GLN A 204 3.00 -7.80 -35.19
N HIS A 205 3.94 -7.10 -34.56
CA HIS A 205 5.05 -7.68 -33.81
C HIS A 205 5.19 -6.97 -32.47
N PHE A 206 5.42 -7.72 -31.40
CA PHE A 206 5.49 -7.19 -30.03
C PHE A 206 6.89 -6.83 -29.57
N SER A 207 7.93 -7.20 -30.30
CA SER A 207 9.32 -7.03 -29.84
C SER A 207 9.65 -5.62 -29.35
N PRO A 208 9.29 -4.52 -30.06
CA PRO A 208 9.55 -3.17 -29.57
C PRO A 208 8.81 -2.84 -28.27
N ILE A 209 7.54 -3.25 -28.19
CA ILE A 209 6.68 -3.01 -27.02
C ILE A 209 7.21 -3.81 -25.80
N VAL A 210 7.64 -5.04 -26.01
CA VAL A 210 8.21 -5.90 -24.98
C VAL A 210 9.51 -5.30 -24.43
N GLU A 211 10.40 -4.77 -25.28
CA GLU A 211 11.63 -4.09 -24.83
C GLU A 211 11.30 -2.86 -23.96
N GLN A 212 10.34 -2.07 -24.38
CA GLN A 212 9.89 -0.90 -23.61
C GLN A 212 9.35 -1.31 -22.24
N VAL A 213 8.53 -2.37 -22.18
CA VAL A 213 7.95 -2.88 -20.93
C VAL A 213 9.02 -3.52 -20.03
N LEU A 214 10.00 -4.23 -20.60
CA LEU A 214 11.10 -4.81 -19.82
C LEU A 214 12.04 -3.77 -19.21
N ALA A 215 12.10 -2.57 -19.79
CA ALA A 215 12.85 -1.45 -19.22
C ALA A 215 12.12 -0.77 -18.02
N ALA A 216 10.83 -1.09 -17.83
CA ALA A 216 10.00 -0.58 -16.75
C ALA A 216 9.84 -1.64 -15.64
N ASP A 217 9.05 -1.31 -14.59
CA ASP A 217 8.66 -2.25 -13.53
C ASP A 217 7.54 -3.18 -14.03
N VAL A 218 7.91 -4.35 -14.54
CA VAL A 218 6.97 -5.35 -15.09
C VAL A 218 5.90 -5.77 -14.07
N PRO A 219 6.23 -6.14 -12.81
CA PRO A 219 5.23 -6.48 -11.80
C PRO A 219 4.19 -5.38 -11.58
N GLN A 220 4.62 -4.13 -11.56
CA GLN A 220 3.73 -2.99 -11.38
C GLN A 220 2.82 -2.76 -12.59
N LEU A 221 3.35 -2.90 -13.80
CA LEU A 221 2.58 -2.81 -15.03
C LEU A 221 1.50 -3.91 -15.09
N LEU A 222 1.84 -5.16 -14.76
CA LEU A 222 0.86 -6.25 -14.68
C LEU A 222 -0.21 -5.98 -13.62
N ALA A 223 0.16 -5.38 -12.49
CA ALA A 223 -0.81 -4.97 -11.46
C ALA A 223 -1.76 -3.86 -11.95
N ALA A 224 -1.25 -2.88 -12.69
CA ALA A 224 -2.06 -1.82 -13.31
C ALA A 224 -3.02 -2.41 -14.35
N TRP A 225 -2.53 -3.33 -15.19
CA TRP A 225 -3.32 -4.05 -16.18
C TRP A 225 -4.45 -4.85 -15.52
N TYR A 226 -4.15 -5.60 -14.47
CA TYR A 226 -5.16 -6.35 -13.71
C TYR A 226 -6.26 -5.42 -13.15
N ARG A 227 -5.90 -4.27 -12.56
CA ARG A 227 -6.88 -3.29 -12.05
C ARG A 227 -7.79 -2.77 -13.15
N LEU A 228 -7.21 -2.44 -14.32
CA LEU A 228 -7.98 -2.01 -15.48
C LEU A 228 -8.96 -3.09 -15.96
N LEU A 229 -8.53 -4.37 -15.98
CA LEU A 229 -9.41 -5.48 -16.34
C LEU A 229 -10.59 -5.63 -15.39
N ILE A 230 -10.35 -5.56 -14.09
CA ILE A 230 -11.42 -5.66 -13.08
C ILE A 230 -12.39 -4.47 -13.22
N HIS A 231 -11.87 -3.28 -13.50
CA HIS A 231 -12.73 -2.11 -13.77
C HIS A 231 -13.58 -2.33 -15.03
N ARG A 232 -12.98 -2.72 -16.16
CA ARG A 232 -13.72 -3.04 -17.39
C ARG A 232 -14.73 -4.17 -17.20
N GLN A 233 -14.39 -5.18 -16.39
CA GLN A 233 -15.29 -6.28 -16.06
C GLN A 233 -16.52 -5.82 -15.25
N SER A 234 -16.35 -4.79 -14.39
CA SER A 234 -17.48 -4.22 -13.64
C SER A 234 -18.44 -3.41 -14.51
N GLU A 235 -17.95 -2.78 -15.58
CA GLU A 235 -18.75 -2.03 -16.54
C GLU A 235 -19.39 -2.95 -17.60
N HIS A 236 -18.62 -3.89 -18.13
CA HIS A 236 -19.00 -4.79 -19.22
C HIS A 236 -18.58 -6.23 -18.90
N PRO A 237 -19.40 -6.99 -18.15
CA PRO A 237 -19.05 -8.36 -17.78
C PRO A 237 -18.78 -9.26 -18.98
N SER A 238 -17.60 -9.93 -18.99
CA SER A 238 -17.19 -10.83 -20.06
C SER A 238 -16.41 -12.02 -19.52
N ARG A 239 -16.78 -13.24 -19.98
CA ARG A 239 -16.02 -14.46 -19.63
C ARG A 239 -14.57 -14.40 -20.12
N ALA A 240 -14.34 -13.78 -21.28
CA ALA A 240 -13.01 -13.65 -21.85
C ALA A 240 -12.12 -12.74 -20.99
N LEU A 241 -12.65 -11.63 -20.45
CA LEU A 241 -11.92 -10.75 -19.52
C LEU A 241 -11.57 -11.48 -18.21
N LEU A 242 -12.50 -12.27 -17.66
CA LEU A 242 -12.23 -13.03 -16.43
C LEU A 242 -11.13 -14.06 -16.64
N ALA A 243 -11.22 -14.86 -17.71
CA ALA A 243 -10.19 -15.84 -18.04
C ALA A 243 -8.82 -15.20 -18.26
N PHE A 244 -8.78 -14.02 -18.89
CA PHE A 244 -7.53 -13.28 -19.06
C PHE A 244 -7.01 -12.70 -17.75
N ALA A 245 -7.87 -12.29 -16.82
CA ALA A 245 -7.46 -11.81 -15.49
C ALA A 245 -6.78 -12.93 -14.67
N ASP A 246 -7.22 -14.18 -14.80
CA ASP A 246 -6.58 -15.35 -14.19
C ASP A 246 -5.17 -15.57 -14.77
N GLU A 247 -5.02 -15.55 -16.12
CA GLU A 247 -3.73 -15.65 -16.80
C GLU A 247 -2.76 -14.54 -16.37
N LEU A 248 -3.27 -13.32 -16.22
CA LEU A 248 -2.46 -12.16 -15.77
C LEU A 248 -2.00 -12.32 -14.32
N SER A 249 -2.88 -12.83 -13.45
CA SER A 249 -2.54 -13.15 -12.05
C SER A 249 -1.46 -14.20 -11.94
N ASP A 250 -1.56 -15.27 -12.75
CA ASP A 250 -0.57 -16.33 -12.75
C ASP A 250 0.78 -15.88 -13.32
N ALA A 251 0.76 -15.07 -14.38
CA ALA A 251 1.96 -14.46 -14.95
C ALA A 251 2.68 -13.56 -13.93
N ARG A 252 1.93 -12.72 -13.22
CA ARG A 252 2.47 -11.88 -12.16
C ARG A 252 3.12 -12.71 -11.07
N ARG A 253 2.44 -13.77 -10.60
CA ARG A 253 2.97 -14.68 -9.57
C ARG A 253 4.27 -15.35 -10.02
N MET A 254 4.33 -15.81 -11.27
CA MET A 254 5.55 -16.42 -11.82
C MET A 254 6.73 -15.45 -11.83
N ILE A 255 6.51 -14.20 -12.23
CA ILE A 255 7.57 -13.17 -12.26
C ILE A 255 8.01 -12.79 -10.86
N GLU A 256 7.08 -12.62 -9.90
CA GLU A 256 7.39 -12.25 -8.52
C GLU A 256 8.11 -13.37 -7.75
N MET A 257 7.82 -14.63 -8.03
CA MET A 257 8.34 -15.77 -7.27
C MET A 257 9.60 -16.42 -7.88
N SER A 258 9.93 -16.14 -9.12
CA SER A 258 11.04 -16.82 -9.82
C SER A 258 11.93 -15.82 -10.55
N SER A 259 13.18 -15.70 -10.10
CA SER A 259 14.24 -14.96 -10.82
C SER A 259 14.62 -15.61 -12.17
N ALA A 260 14.21 -16.86 -12.41
CA ALA A 260 14.44 -17.59 -13.67
C ALA A 260 13.27 -17.45 -14.67
N ALA A 261 12.20 -16.74 -14.32
CA ALA A 261 11.07 -16.52 -15.21
C ALA A 261 11.50 -15.71 -16.44
N ASN A 262 11.20 -16.20 -17.63
CA ASN A 262 11.45 -15.46 -18.87
C ASN A 262 10.34 -14.42 -19.07
N SER A 263 10.53 -13.22 -18.50
CA SER A 263 9.57 -12.13 -18.56
C SER A 263 9.20 -11.74 -20.01
N ARG A 264 10.15 -11.82 -20.95
CA ARG A 264 9.89 -11.58 -22.37
C ARG A 264 8.82 -12.53 -22.93
N LEU A 265 9.01 -13.82 -22.74
CA LEU A 265 8.09 -14.83 -23.26
C LEU A 265 6.71 -14.72 -22.63
N ILE A 266 6.66 -14.41 -21.32
CA ILE A 266 5.42 -14.20 -20.58
C ILE A 266 4.66 -12.98 -21.16
N LEU A 267 5.34 -11.88 -21.39
CA LEU A 267 4.74 -10.66 -21.95
C LEU A 267 4.23 -10.88 -23.39
N GLU A 268 5.03 -11.51 -24.26
CA GLU A 268 4.61 -11.84 -25.62
C GLU A 268 3.34 -12.71 -25.64
N ARG A 269 3.28 -13.74 -24.75
CA ARG A 269 2.09 -14.57 -24.59
C ARG A 269 0.88 -13.73 -24.13
N LEU A 270 1.05 -12.86 -23.14
CA LEU A 270 -0.03 -12.01 -22.65
C LEU A 270 -0.54 -11.05 -23.71
N PHE A 271 0.34 -10.48 -24.53
CA PHE A 271 -0.05 -9.58 -25.62
C PHE A 271 -0.84 -10.32 -26.72
N HIS A 272 -0.44 -11.54 -27.08
CA HIS A 272 -1.23 -12.35 -27.98
C HIS A 272 -2.62 -12.69 -27.44
N LEU A 273 -2.71 -13.10 -26.19
CA LEU A 273 -3.99 -13.39 -25.55
C LEU A 273 -4.87 -12.14 -25.47
N TRP A 274 -4.28 -10.98 -25.18
CA TRP A 274 -5.01 -9.71 -25.16
C TRP A 274 -5.62 -9.37 -26.51
N GLN A 275 -4.89 -9.50 -27.62
CA GLN A 275 -5.45 -9.29 -28.96
C GLN A 275 -6.65 -10.19 -29.24
N GLN A 276 -6.60 -11.45 -28.79
CA GLN A 276 -7.73 -12.39 -28.94
C GLN A 276 -8.94 -11.93 -28.13
N VAL A 277 -8.73 -11.50 -26.88
CA VAL A 277 -9.80 -10.97 -26.00
C VAL A 277 -10.45 -9.74 -26.63
N GLU A 278 -9.68 -8.78 -27.11
CA GLU A 278 -10.23 -7.59 -27.77
C GLU A 278 -10.98 -7.92 -29.07
N ALA A 279 -10.48 -8.86 -29.86
CA ALA A 279 -11.18 -9.30 -31.07
C ALA A 279 -12.55 -9.93 -30.75
N LEU A 280 -12.64 -10.72 -29.68
CA LEU A 280 -13.90 -11.30 -29.20
C LEU A 280 -14.86 -10.22 -28.70
N GLN A 281 -14.40 -9.24 -27.95
CA GLN A 281 -15.23 -8.15 -27.47
C GLN A 281 -15.81 -7.28 -28.59
N ARG A 282 -14.99 -6.95 -29.60
CA ARG A 282 -15.46 -6.20 -30.79
C ARG A 282 -16.56 -6.94 -31.55
N ARG A 283 -16.46 -8.26 -31.69
CA ARG A 283 -17.49 -9.11 -32.33
C ARG A 283 -18.79 -9.10 -31.53
N GLN A 284 -18.71 -9.17 -30.20
CA GLN A 284 -19.90 -9.12 -29.33
C GLN A 284 -20.63 -7.78 -29.39
N GLN A 285 -19.88 -6.67 -29.46
CA GLN A 285 -20.43 -5.32 -29.59
C GLN A 285 -21.09 -5.05 -30.96
N GLN A 286 -20.62 -5.73 -32.00
CA GLN A 286 -21.21 -5.61 -33.35
C GLN A 286 -22.46 -6.51 -33.53
N SER A 287 -22.67 -7.45 -32.59
CA SER A 287 -23.81 -8.39 -32.65
C SER A 287 -24.93 -8.02 -31.67
N ALA A 288 -24.78 -6.98 -30.86
CA ALA A 288 -25.74 -6.42 -29.91
C ALA A 288 -26.33 -5.12 -30.45
#